data_0f7bb77f6e9d63dfca7ed6894ce139c4
#
_entry.id   0f7bb77f6e9d63dfca7ed6894ce139c4
#
_cell.length_a   1.000
_cell.length_b   1.000
_cell.length_c   1.000
_cell.angle_alpha   90.00
_cell.angle_beta   90.00
_cell.angle_gamma   90.00
#
_symmetry.space_group_name_H-M   'P 1'
#
loop_
_entity.id
_entity.type
_entity.pdbx_description
1 polymer ?
#
loop_
_entity_poly.entity_id
_entity_poly.type
_entity_poly.pdbx_seq_one_letter_code
_entity_poly.pdbx_strand_id
1 'polypeptide(L)' 'MQANPQLLLQLVEIQMPYGRFKGRILCDLPVSYLEWFSRKGFPKDKLGILLQTLYEIKMNGLENLLEPLKKNKGY' A
#
# COMPACT_ATOMS: atom_id res chain seq x y z
N MET A 1 -15.09 -4.57 0.41
CA MET A 1 -13.99 -4.52 1.39
C MET A 1 -14.06 -3.26 2.21
N GLN A 2 -13.79 -3.37 3.48
CA GLN A 2 -13.72 -2.21 4.35
C GLN A 2 -12.26 -1.90 4.66
N ALA A 3 -11.84 -0.71 4.33
CA ALA A 3 -10.48 -0.28 4.63
C ALA A 3 -10.43 0.19 6.08
N ASN A 4 -9.63 -0.50 6.88
CA ASN A 4 -9.38 -0.10 8.26
C ASN A 4 -8.58 1.21 8.24
N PRO A 5 -9.01 2.26 8.98
CA PRO A 5 -8.27 3.52 8.97
C PRO A 5 -6.79 3.37 9.37
N GLN A 6 -6.50 2.44 10.27
CA GLN A 6 -5.10 2.19 10.63
C GLN A 6 -4.30 1.63 9.47
N LEU A 7 -4.91 0.74 8.69
CA LEU A 7 -4.24 0.21 7.51
C LEU A 7 -3.94 1.31 6.51
N LEU A 8 -4.90 2.22 6.31
CA LEU A 8 -4.71 3.34 5.40
C LEU A 8 -3.55 4.22 5.85
N LEU A 9 -3.50 4.51 7.15
CA LEU A 9 -2.41 5.33 7.69
C LEU A 9 -1.07 4.64 7.50
N GLN A 10 -1.01 3.35 7.74
CA GLN A 10 0.23 2.60 7.56
C GLN A 10 0.70 2.60 6.11
N LEU A 11 -0.24 2.61 5.16
CA LEU A 11 0.14 2.64 3.75
C LEU A 11 0.89 3.92 3.37
N VAL A 12 0.68 5.01 4.08
CA VAL A 12 1.38 6.26 3.79
C VAL A 12 2.60 6.47 4.70
N GLU A 13 2.87 5.55 5.63
CA GLU A 13 3.98 5.69 6.57
C GLU A 13 5.05 4.62 6.41
N ILE A 14 4.67 3.39 6.11
CA ILE A 14 5.60 2.26 6.13
C ILE A 14 6.34 2.20 4.81
N GLN A 15 7.65 1.97 4.89
CA GLN A 15 8.49 1.77 3.72
C GLN A 15 8.55 0.30 3.38
N MET A 16 8.68 0.01 2.09
CA MET A 16 8.87 -1.37 1.64
C MET A 16 10.18 -1.90 2.24
N PRO A 17 10.12 -3.04 2.96
CA PRO A 17 11.30 -3.50 3.70
C PRO A 17 12.34 -4.24 2.87
N TYR A 18 11.98 -4.67 1.65
CA TYR A 18 12.92 -5.45 0.84
C TYR A 18 12.54 -5.36 -0.62
N GLY A 19 13.37 -5.95 -1.46
CA GLY A 19 13.08 -6.11 -2.87
C GLY A 19 13.40 -4.88 -3.69
N ARG A 20 12.83 -4.86 -4.88
CA ARG A 20 13.15 -3.87 -5.90
C ARG A 20 12.85 -2.44 -5.44
N PHE A 21 11.82 -2.28 -4.63
CA PHE A 21 11.38 -0.95 -4.19
C PHE A 21 11.64 -0.72 -2.71
N LYS A 22 12.66 -1.39 -2.16
CA LYS A 22 13.02 -1.21 -0.77
C LYS A 22 13.20 0.28 -0.44
N GLY A 23 12.61 0.71 0.66
CA GLY A 23 12.71 2.08 1.12
C GLY A 23 11.63 3.01 0.59
N ARG A 24 10.87 2.58 -0.41
CA ARG A 24 9.78 3.40 -0.92
C ARG A 24 8.55 3.24 -0.04
N ILE A 25 7.86 4.35 0.21
CA ILE A 25 6.60 4.30 0.97
C ILE A 25 5.62 3.41 0.21
N LEU A 26 4.86 2.58 0.95
CA LEU A 26 4.01 1.58 0.30
C LEU A 26 3.03 2.18 -0.69
N CYS A 27 2.42 3.31 -0.35
CA CYS A 27 1.42 3.90 -1.24
C CYS A 27 2.01 4.41 -2.56
N ASP A 28 3.33 4.52 -2.65
CA ASP A 28 4.01 4.95 -3.87
C ASP A 28 4.46 3.78 -4.73
N LEU A 29 4.15 2.55 -4.36
CA LEU A 29 4.50 1.40 -5.17
C LEU A 29 3.66 1.37 -6.44
N PRO A 30 4.26 1.05 -7.60
CA PRO A 30 3.49 1.00 -8.83
C PRO A 30 2.53 -0.19 -8.85
N VAL A 31 1.42 -0.02 -9.54
CA VAL A 31 0.40 -1.05 -9.61
C VAL A 31 0.94 -2.34 -10.24
N SER A 32 1.86 -2.21 -11.19
CA SER A 32 2.44 -3.38 -11.83
C SER A 32 3.19 -4.27 -10.84
N TYR A 33 3.84 -3.65 -9.85
CA TYR A 33 4.54 -4.40 -8.82
C TYR A 33 3.54 -5.14 -7.92
N LEU A 34 2.45 -4.45 -7.57
CA LEU A 34 1.41 -5.08 -6.75
C LEU A 34 0.71 -6.19 -7.52
N GLU A 35 0.52 -6.01 -8.82
CA GLU A 35 -0.07 -7.04 -9.66
C GLU A 35 0.82 -8.28 -9.71
N TRP A 36 2.13 -8.08 -9.73
CA TRP A 36 3.07 -9.18 -9.67
C TRP A 36 2.84 -10.01 -8.41
N PHE A 37 2.69 -9.34 -7.26
CA PHE A 37 2.39 -10.03 -6.01
C PHE A 37 1.05 -10.76 -6.08
N SER A 38 0.05 -10.18 -6.75
CA SER A 38 -1.25 -10.84 -6.83
C SER A 38 -1.16 -12.17 -7.58
N ARG A 39 -0.23 -12.27 -8.53
CA ARG A 39 -0.04 -13.50 -9.28
C ARG A 39 0.86 -14.49 -8.54
N LYS A 40 1.88 -14.00 -7.87
CA LYS A 40 2.83 -14.85 -7.14
C LYS A 40 2.33 -15.24 -5.75
N GLY A 41 1.46 -14.42 -5.19
CA GLY A 41 1.01 -14.59 -3.82
C GLY A 41 1.59 -13.51 -2.93
N PHE A 42 0.72 -12.83 -2.20
CA PHE A 42 1.17 -11.81 -1.26
C PHE A 42 1.85 -12.48 -0.07
N PRO A 43 2.81 -11.79 0.57
CA PRO A 43 3.39 -12.30 1.81
C PRO A 43 2.29 -12.65 2.82
N LYS A 44 2.56 -13.61 3.68
CA LYS A 44 1.54 -14.12 4.60
C LYS A 44 1.66 -13.51 5.98
N ASP A 45 2.12 -12.27 6.02
CA ASP A 45 2.25 -11.52 7.27
C ASP A 45 1.53 -10.19 7.10
N LYS A 46 1.78 -9.26 8.02
CA LYS A 46 1.11 -7.97 7.98
C LYS A 46 1.43 -7.19 6.71
N LEU A 47 2.65 -7.33 6.22
CA LEU A 47 3.03 -6.67 4.97
C LEU A 47 2.12 -7.12 3.83
N GLY A 48 1.81 -8.41 3.78
CA GLY A 48 0.91 -8.92 2.74
C GLY A 48 -0.47 -8.31 2.81
N ILE A 49 -0.98 -8.13 4.03
CA ILE A 49 -2.29 -7.48 4.20
C ILE A 49 -2.23 -6.05 3.67
N LEU A 50 -1.16 -5.33 3.98
CA LEU A 50 -1.00 -3.95 3.52
C LEU A 50 -0.89 -3.88 2.00
N LEU A 51 -0.10 -4.75 1.41
CA LEU A 51 0.09 -4.75 -0.04
C LEU A 51 -1.20 -5.11 -0.76
N GLN A 52 -1.94 -6.09 -0.24
CA GLN A 52 -3.20 -6.48 -0.84
C GLN A 52 -4.24 -5.36 -0.74
N THR A 53 -4.29 -4.70 0.40
CA THR A 53 -5.18 -3.55 0.60
C THR A 53 -4.83 -2.44 -0.40
N LEU A 54 -3.55 -2.14 -0.54
CA LEU A 54 -3.12 -1.11 -1.48
C LEU A 54 -3.49 -1.49 -2.92
N TYR A 55 -3.28 -2.75 -3.27
CA TYR A 55 -3.62 -3.23 -4.60
C TYR A 55 -5.10 -2.99 -4.90
N GLU A 56 -5.97 -3.33 -3.95
CA GLU A 56 -7.41 -3.12 -4.13
C GLU A 56 -7.76 -1.66 -4.24
N ILE A 57 -7.11 -0.82 -3.44
CA ILE A 57 -7.34 0.62 -3.51
C ILE A 57 -7.00 1.15 -4.92
N LYS A 58 -5.84 0.76 -5.42
CA LYS A 58 -5.39 1.24 -6.73
C LYS A 58 -6.24 0.69 -7.87
N MET A 59 -6.64 -0.57 -7.77
CA MET A 59 -7.45 -1.19 -8.81
C MET A 59 -8.86 -0.61 -8.88
N ASN A 60 -9.36 -0.11 -7.77
CA ASN A 60 -10.70 0.47 -7.71
C ASN A 60 -10.71 1.99 -7.83
N GLY A 61 -9.55 2.59 -8.11
CA GLY A 61 -9.47 4.04 -8.29
C GLY A 61 -9.73 4.82 -7.03
N LEU A 62 -9.40 4.25 -5.87
CA LEU A 62 -9.69 4.86 -4.58
C LEU A 62 -8.47 5.52 -3.94
N GLU A 63 -7.45 5.84 -4.73
CA GLU A 63 -6.22 6.41 -4.19
C GLU A 63 -6.45 7.73 -3.47
N ASN A 64 -7.54 8.43 -3.79
CA ASN A 64 -7.85 9.68 -3.11
C ASN A 64 -8.13 9.47 -1.62
N LEU A 65 -8.40 8.24 -1.19
CA LEU A 65 -8.52 7.96 0.24
C LEU A 65 -7.21 8.20 0.98
N LEU A 66 -6.08 8.10 0.28
CA LEU A 66 -4.76 8.25 0.87
C LEU A 66 -4.25 9.68 0.86
N GLU A 67 -4.80 10.54 0.02
CA GLU A 67 -4.28 11.89 -0.15
C GLU A 67 -4.33 12.72 1.13
N PRO A 68 -5.45 12.76 1.87
CA PRO A 68 -5.46 13.52 3.12
C PRO A 68 -4.44 13.01 4.12
N LEU A 69 -4.19 11.71 4.14
CA LEU A 69 -3.26 11.12 5.08
C LEU A 69 -1.82 11.49 4.74
N LYS A 70 -1.50 11.60 3.46
CA LYS A 70 -0.18 12.06 3.05
C LYS A 70 0.06 13.48 3.51
N LYS A 71 -0.94 14.33 3.38
CA LYS A 71 -0.82 15.72 3.79
C LYS A 71 -0.67 15.86 5.30
N ASN A 72 -1.20 14.91 6.05
CA ASN A 72 -1.15 14.97 7.51
C ASN A 72 0.19 14.54 8.08
N LYS A 73 1.18 14.31 7.25
CA LYS A 73 2.50 13.92 7.73
C LYS A 73 3.36 15.12 8.14
N GLY A 74 2.75 16.27 8.30
CA GLY A 74 3.43 17.38 8.89
C GLY A 74 4.18 18.28 7.94
N TYR A 75 3.82 18.27 6.72
CA TYR A 75 4.44 19.14 5.73
C TYR A 75 3.64 20.37 5.47
#